data_464d2518d80cf5883759f4c4b3f31968
#
_entry.id   464d2518d80cf5883759f4c4b3f31968
#
_cell.length_a   1.000
_cell.length_b   1.000
_cell.length_c   1.000
_cell.angle_alpha   90.00
_cell.angle_beta   90.00
_cell.angle_gamma   90.00
#
_symmetry.space_group_name_H-M   'P 1'
#
loop_
_entity.id
_entity.type
_entity.pdbx_description
1 polymer ?
#
loop_
_entity_poly.entity_id
_entity_poly.type
_entity_poly.pdbx_seq_one_letter_code
_entity_poly.pdbx_strand_id
1 'polypeptide(L)'
;KKYSYYGANKGSSTDNPVTLEEFVREACTLADPLVDFSQYDHNQDGFIDNIYFFYAGKGEADSGDGNAIWPHSAYYADIAKEAGVTQKSLKLDGIEVGNYTCSNEINGTIITPQPAGIGTFVHEFGHVLGLADHYDIYYGMATFTPGSFDTMDRASYNNNGNTPAAFSAYERACLGWLDLTVLNSGVDTLNVLPDLNDSNKAYVVPVGGTNDEEYFIMENRQQKGWDEFIPGHGMLLWHIDFDAKTWEKNEVNITGSHQRIDIVEADNKRTDNTRTGDPYPGTSKVTQCDLTSWSGGKVMSLDDIEEKDGIINLMLGGLDLKLNTPEVKVAEVKDSSVVVGWADVPVAKRYVLNICSVVDGKKEVLPLYDNKVYTEAQSSLPIEGLKPETTYEMTLKADRGSYSSDVYTQQFTTTAIPFSKYYVTDVKTTAVDETGFTASWTGMDTVDDYVVTLHKLVYASEATQKGYDFGNELEGMPSLWETNGNLSMTSYGEEVPCLRLNKMDFYLKMASAKERISSVKFFAKSSSSTKATLAVEAYQNGEW
;
A
#
# COMPACT_ATOMS: atom_id res chain seq x y z
N LYS A 1 -50.46 -9.55 -33.94
CA LYS A 1 -50.11 -10.91 -34.39
C LYS A 1 -49.42 -11.67 -33.25
N LYS A 2 -49.20 -12.98 -33.41
CA LYS A 2 -48.43 -13.78 -32.41
C LYS A 2 -46.93 -13.53 -32.60
N TYR A 3 -46.14 -13.66 -31.54
CA TYR A 3 -44.68 -13.55 -31.58
C TYR A 3 -44.06 -14.46 -32.64
N SER A 4 -44.60 -15.70 -32.79
CA SER A 4 -44.17 -16.67 -33.78
C SER A 4 -44.44 -16.29 -35.26
N TYR A 5 -45.18 -15.23 -35.52
CA TYR A 5 -45.30 -14.67 -36.84
C TYR A 5 -44.14 -13.73 -37.17
N TYR A 6 -43.73 -12.92 -36.19
CA TYR A 6 -42.67 -11.94 -36.37
C TYR A 6 -41.27 -12.55 -36.29
N GLY A 7 -41.09 -13.52 -35.40
CA GLY A 7 -39.78 -14.13 -35.12
C GLY A 7 -39.49 -15.41 -35.92
N ALA A 8 -40.41 -15.86 -36.81
CA ALA A 8 -40.13 -17.08 -37.56
C ALA A 8 -38.92 -16.93 -38.49
N ASN A 9 -37.87 -17.73 -38.24
CA ASN A 9 -36.63 -17.70 -39.00
C ASN A 9 -36.83 -17.96 -40.48
N LYS A 10 -36.09 -17.25 -41.31
CA LYS A 10 -35.98 -17.49 -42.75
C LYS A 10 -34.67 -18.25 -43.02
N GLY A 11 -34.75 -19.55 -43.17
CA GLY A 11 -33.54 -20.37 -43.36
C GLY A 11 -33.03 -20.95 -42.03
N SER A 12 -31.73 -21.04 -41.84
CA SER A 12 -31.15 -21.83 -40.78
C SER A 12 -30.77 -21.06 -39.51
N SER A 13 -30.85 -19.72 -39.45
CA SER A 13 -30.25 -19.03 -38.30
C SER A 13 -30.63 -17.57 -38.08
N THR A 14 -31.56 -16.95 -38.79
CA THR A 14 -31.86 -15.52 -38.57
C THR A 14 -33.32 -15.22 -38.73
N ASP A 15 -33.83 -14.27 -37.96
CA ASP A 15 -35.18 -13.72 -38.12
C ASP A 15 -35.46 -13.35 -39.55
N ASN A 16 -36.72 -13.53 -39.98
CA ASN A 16 -37.14 -13.12 -41.31
C ASN A 16 -37.23 -11.58 -41.37
N PRO A 17 -36.37 -10.91 -42.16
CA PRO A 17 -36.37 -9.46 -42.24
C PRO A 17 -37.72 -8.85 -42.60
N VAL A 18 -38.54 -9.57 -43.39
CA VAL A 18 -39.86 -9.09 -43.81
C VAL A 18 -40.82 -8.99 -42.63
N THR A 19 -40.86 -10.01 -41.81
CA THR A 19 -41.76 -10.03 -40.62
C THR A 19 -41.23 -9.17 -39.49
N LEU A 20 -39.92 -9.04 -39.38
CA LEU A 20 -39.25 -8.16 -38.41
C LEU A 20 -39.49 -6.67 -38.76
N GLU A 21 -39.36 -6.29 -40.02
CA GLU A 21 -39.73 -4.93 -40.48
C GLU A 21 -41.21 -4.64 -40.17
N GLU A 22 -42.10 -5.58 -40.49
CA GLU A 22 -43.54 -5.45 -40.15
C GLU A 22 -43.74 -5.26 -38.65
N PHE A 23 -42.98 -5.96 -37.81
CA PHE A 23 -43.06 -5.82 -36.33
C PHE A 23 -42.77 -4.38 -35.93
N VAL A 24 -41.63 -3.83 -36.34
CA VAL A 24 -41.23 -2.46 -36.00
C VAL A 24 -42.24 -1.44 -36.52
N ARG A 25 -42.58 -1.54 -37.81
CA ARG A 25 -43.52 -0.62 -38.46
C ARG A 25 -44.91 -0.66 -37.84
N GLU A 26 -45.46 -1.86 -37.56
CA GLU A 26 -46.79 -1.99 -36.95
C GLU A 26 -46.78 -1.46 -35.51
N ALA A 27 -45.74 -1.76 -34.71
CA ALA A 27 -45.62 -1.28 -33.36
C ALA A 27 -45.53 0.25 -33.26
N CYS A 28 -44.69 0.85 -34.09
CA CYS A 28 -44.56 2.31 -34.17
C CYS A 28 -45.84 2.98 -34.66
N THR A 29 -46.49 2.43 -35.70
CA THR A 29 -47.77 2.98 -36.21
C THR A 29 -48.88 2.89 -35.17
N LEU A 30 -48.91 1.84 -34.33
CA LEU A 30 -49.89 1.71 -33.26
C LEU A 30 -49.60 2.68 -32.10
N ALA A 31 -48.35 3.02 -31.86
CA ALA A 31 -47.93 3.98 -30.83
C ALA A 31 -48.13 5.45 -31.26
N ASP A 32 -48.06 5.74 -32.54
CA ASP A 32 -48.10 7.10 -33.13
C ASP A 32 -49.26 7.98 -32.60
N PRO A 33 -50.52 7.49 -32.47
CA PRO A 33 -51.58 8.29 -31.86
C PRO A 33 -51.42 8.58 -30.38
N LEU A 34 -50.47 7.94 -29.71
CA LEU A 34 -50.28 8.01 -28.25
C LEU A 34 -48.96 8.69 -27.85
N VAL A 35 -48.01 8.78 -28.77
CA VAL A 35 -46.67 9.26 -28.57
C VAL A 35 -46.32 10.29 -29.61
N ASP A 36 -45.90 11.48 -29.22
CA ASP A 36 -45.31 12.48 -30.10
C ASP A 36 -43.81 12.16 -30.24
N PHE A 37 -43.47 11.46 -31.31
CA PHE A 37 -42.10 11.01 -31.59
C PHE A 37 -41.14 12.16 -31.85
N SER A 38 -41.62 13.36 -32.24
CA SER A 38 -40.78 14.53 -32.44
C SER A 38 -40.03 14.99 -31.17
N GLN A 39 -40.47 14.54 -30.00
CA GLN A 39 -39.82 14.85 -28.71
C GLN A 39 -38.58 13.99 -28.43
N TYR A 40 -38.29 12.97 -29.23
CA TYR A 40 -37.22 12.00 -29.02
C TYR A 40 -36.10 12.10 -30.06
N ASP A 41 -35.92 13.26 -30.65
CA ASP A 41 -34.78 13.66 -31.48
C ASP A 41 -34.02 14.78 -30.75
N HIS A 42 -33.25 14.40 -29.71
CA HIS A 42 -32.58 15.37 -28.84
C HIS A 42 -31.34 15.99 -29.49
N ASN A 43 -30.69 15.25 -30.38
CA ASN A 43 -29.50 15.71 -31.09
C ASN A 43 -29.85 16.50 -32.37
N GLN A 44 -31.16 16.53 -32.79
CA GLN A 44 -31.71 17.23 -33.93
C GLN A 44 -31.12 16.77 -35.29
N ASP A 45 -30.85 15.49 -35.40
CA ASP A 45 -30.34 14.88 -36.63
C ASP A 45 -31.46 14.38 -37.60
N GLY A 46 -32.71 14.45 -37.14
CA GLY A 46 -33.89 14.04 -37.89
C GLY A 46 -34.29 12.59 -37.67
N PHE A 47 -33.65 11.91 -36.75
CA PHE A 47 -33.96 10.53 -36.35
C PHE A 47 -34.42 10.48 -34.91
N ILE A 48 -35.28 9.52 -34.58
CA ILE A 48 -35.61 9.17 -33.21
C ILE A 48 -34.35 8.56 -32.59
N ASP A 49 -33.89 9.06 -31.42
CA ASP A 49 -32.66 8.61 -30.77
C ASP A 49 -32.61 7.09 -30.55
N ASN A 50 -33.68 6.50 -30.03
CA ASN A 50 -33.89 5.05 -29.94
C ASN A 50 -35.34 4.71 -29.63
N ILE A 51 -35.80 3.54 -30.09
CA ILE A 51 -37.06 2.93 -29.68
C ILE A 51 -36.77 1.56 -29.11
N TYR A 52 -37.18 1.29 -27.86
CA TYR A 52 -37.02 0.00 -27.24
C TYR A 52 -38.36 -0.76 -27.16
N PHE A 53 -38.42 -1.97 -27.74
CA PHE A 53 -39.58 -2.84 -27.74
C PHE A 53 -39.40 -3.99 -26.72
N PHE A 54 -40.26 -4.05 -25.71
CA PHE A 54 -40.43 -5.26 -24.92
C PHE A 54 -41.57 -6.09 -25.52
N TYR A 55 -41.22 -7.17 -26.22
CA TYR A 55 -42.22 -8.02 -26.82
C TYR A 55 -42.66 -9.15 -25.91
N ALA A 56 -43.97 -9.49 -25.98
CA ALA A 56 -44.55 -10.56 -25.16
C ALA A 56 -44.01 -11.93 -25.60
N GLY A 57 -43.66 -12.76 -24.64
CA GLY A 57 -43.16 -14.10 -24.89
C GLY A 57 -41.68 -14.27 -24.69
N LYS A 58 -41.11 -15.29 -25.32
CA LYS A 58 -39.71 -15.66 -25.21
C LYS A 58 -38.85 -15.05 -26.29
N GLY A 59 -37.55 -14.86 -25.99
CA GLY A 59 -36.53 -14.61 -26.99
C GLY A 59 -35.96 -15.89 -27.58
N GLU A 60 -35.48 -15.86 -28.81
CA GLU A 60 -34.80 -16.98 -29.45
C GLU A 60 -33.48 -17.29 -28.76
N ALA A 61 -32.72 -16.27 -28.40
CA ALA A 61 -31.41 -16.39 -27.74
C ALA A 61 -31.44 -17.28 -26.48
N ASP A 62 -32.49 -17.12 -25.64
CA ASP A 62 -32.65 -17.90 -24.40
C ASP A 62 -33.35 -19.23 -24.62
N SER A 63 -34.30 -19.30 -25.55
CA SER A 63 -35.15 -20.46 -25.71
C SER A 63 -34.71 -21.43 -26.77
N GLY A 64 -33.90 -21.01 -27.74
CA GLY A 64 -33.57 -21.74 -28.95
C GLY A 64 -34.78 -22.00 -29.84
N ASP A 65 -35.91 -21.25 -29.66
CA ASP A 65 -37.10 -21.39 -30.47
C ASP A 65 -36.98 -20.50 -31.71
N GLY A 66 -36.66 -21.04 -32.86
CA GLY A 66 -36.56 -20.31 -34.13
C GLY A 66 -37.88 -19.68 -34.61
N ASN A 67 -38.94 -19.67 -33.81
CA ASN A 67 -40.14 -18.87 -34.04
C ASN A 67 -40.23 -17.65 -33.11
N ALA A 68 -39.27 -17.47 -32.21
CA ALA A 68 -39.19 -16.31 -31.36
C ALA A 68 -38.27 -15.25 -32.01
N ILE A 69 -38.49 -13.99 -31.70
CA ILE A 69 -37.59 -12.92 -32.15
C ILE A 69 -36.27 -13.06 -31.37
N TRP A 70 -35.17 -12.96 -32.08
CA TRP A 70 -33.86 -12.79 -31.43
C TRP A 70 -33.77 -11.38 -30.85
N PRO A 71 -33.49 -11.18 -29.55
CA PRO A 71 -33.19 -9.87 -28.98
C PRO A 71 -32.04 -9.21 -29.72
N HIS A 72 -32.19 -7.96 -30.13
CA HIS A 72 -31.17 -7.27 -30.91
C HIS A 72 -31.35 -5.75 -30.91
N SER A 73 -30.31 -5.05 -31.34
CA SER A 73 -30.31 -3.64 -31.70
C SER A 73 -29.97 -3.50 -33.18
N ALA A 74 -30.73 -2.71 -33.92
CA ALA A 74 -30.55 -2.53 -35.38
C ALA A 74 -31.09 -1.19 -35.91
N TYR A 75 -30.63 -0.81 -37.09
CA TYR A 75 -31.23 0.30 -37.85
C TYR A 75 -32.42 -0.16 -38.66
N TYR A 76 -33.54 0.54 -38.53
CA TYR A 76 -34.74 0.24 -39.29
C TYR A 76 -34.47 0.23 -40.81
N ALA A 77 -33.68 1.18 -41.32
CA ALA A 77 -33.37 1.27 -42.75
C ALA A 77 -32.66 0.03 -43.30
N ASP A 78 -31.82 -0.63 -42.50
CA ASP A 78 -31.11 -1.85 -42.91
C ASP A 78 -32.07 -3.04 -42.94
N ILE A 79 -32.90 -3.21 -41.92
CA ILE A 79 -33.95 -4.24 -41.93
C ILE A 79 -34.95 -4.04 -43.08
N ALA A 80 -35.39 -2.81 -43.35
CA ALA A 80 -36.26 -2.49 -44.45
C ALA A 80 -35.63 -2.77 -45.84
N LYS A 81 -34.32 -2.55 -45.96
CA LYS A 81 -33.54 -2.89 -47.15
C LYS A 81 -33.46 -4.41 -47.34
N GLU A 82 -33.17 -5.17 -46.30
CA GLU A 82 -33.11 -6.63 -46.34
C GLU A 82 -34.48 -7.27 -46.61
N ALA A 83 -35.53 -6.68 -46.07
CA ALA A 83 -36.92 -7.06 -46.35
C ALA A 83 -37.34 -6.78 -47.80
N GLY A 84 -36.56 -6.00 -48.53
CA GLY A 84 -36.91 -5.59 -49.90
C GLY A 84 -38.08 -4.59 -49.99
N VAL A 85 -38.34 -3.85 -48.92
CA VAL A 85 -39.43 -2.85 -48.87
C VAL A 85 -39.04 -1.65 -49.71
N THR A 86 -40.03 -1.13 -50.47
CA THR A 86 -39.79 0.03 -51.34
C THR A 86 -39.47 1.29 -50.55
N GLN A 87 -40.18 1.51 -49.44
CA GLN A 87 -39.98 2.63 -48.53
C GLN A 87 -39.05 2.20 -47.40
N LYS A 88 -37.79 2.60 -47.48
CA LYS A 88 -36.73 2.22 -46.52
C LYS A 88 -36.68 3.11 -45.28
N SER A 89 -37.56 4.11 -45.19
CA SER A 89 -37.68 4.96 -44.00
C SER A 89 -39.11 4.90 -43.44
N LEU A 90 -39.22 4.90 -42.14
CA LEU A 90 -40.47 5.05 -41.40
C LEU A 90 -40.46 6.41 -40.72
N LYS A 91 -41.40 7.28 -41.11
CA LYS A 91 -41.47 8.65 -40.63
C LYS A 91 -42.72 8.86 -39.78
N LEU A 92 -42.52 9.34 -38.54
CA LEU A 92 -43.56 9.61 -37.55
C LEU A 92 -43.33 11.03 -37.01
N ASP A 93 -44.38 11.84 -36.93
CA ASP A 93 -44.34 13.23 -36.47
C ASP A 93 -43.21 14.10 -37.09
N GLY A 94 -42.84 13.76 -38.32
CA GLY A 94 -41.82 14.51 -39.08
C GLY A 94 -40.38 14.03 -38.94
N ILE A 95 -40.08 13.11 -38.03
CA ILE A 95 -38.75 12.49 -37.84
C ILE A 95 -38.75 11.03 -38.26
N GLU A 96 -37.59 10.45 -38.51
CA GLU A 96 -37.43 9.08 -38.96
C GLU A 96 -37.13 8.11 -37.82
N VAL A 97 -37.64 6.89 -37.91
CA VAL A 97 -37.21 5.79 -37.06
C VAL A 97 -35.80 5.38 -37.48
N GLY A 98 -34.82 5.62 -36.63
CA GLY A 98 -33.43 5.26 -36.79
C GLY A 98 -33.14 3.92 -36.14
N ASN A 99 -32.50 3.99 -35.01
CA ASN A 99 -32.19 2.84 -34.18
C ASN A 99 -33.45 2.30 -33.48
N TYR A 100 -33.58 1.00 -33.45
CA TYR A 100 -34.51 0.33 -32.56
C TYR A 100 -33.82 -0.84 -31.85
N THR A 101 -34.35 -1.20 -30.73
CA THR A 101 -33.85 -2.29 -29.88
C THR A 101 -35.02 -3.12 -29.40
N CYS A 102 -34.86 -4.41 -29.25
CA CYS A 102 -35.93 -5.24 -28.71
C CYS A 102 -35.42 -6.37 -27.80
N SER A 103 -36.24 -6.72 -26.82
CA SER A 103 -36.00 -7.88 -25.95
C SER A 103 -37.30 -8.53 -25.51
N ASN A 104 -37.21 -9.75 -25.00
CA ASN A 104 -38.30 -10.58 -24.57
C ASN A 104 -38.79 -10.25 -23.17
N GLU A 105 -40.05 -10.52 -22.90
CA GLU A 105 -40.69 -10.40 -21.60
C GLU A 105 -40.36 -11.58 -20.66
N ILE A 106 -40.18 -12.77 -21.23
CA ILE A 106 -40.14 -14.04 -20.46
C ILE A 106 -38.90 -14.85 -20.82
N ASN A 107 -38.19 -15.30 -19.79
CA ASN A 107 -37.14 -16.30 -19.86
C ASN A 107 -37.62 -17.65 -19.30
N GLY A 108 -36.78 -18.68 -19.44
CA GLY A 108 -37.04 -20.00 -18.90
C GLY A 108 -37.80 -20.93 -19.84
N THR A 109 -38.31 -22.05 -19.32
CA THR A 109 -39.00 -23.05 -20.10
C THR A 109 -40.50 -22.73 -20.24
N ILE A 110 -41.19 -23.41 -21.20
CA ILE A 110 -42.64 -23.30 -21.32
C ILE A 110 -43.36 -23.72 -20.04
N ILE A 111 -42.74 -24.62 -19.25
CA ILE A 111 -43.33 -25.18 -18.02
C ILE A 111 -43.06 -24.25 -16.82
N THR A 112 -41.94 -23.55 -16.82
CA THR A 112 -41.52 -22.64 -15.75
C THR A 112 -41.09 -21.30 -16.32
N PRO A 113 -42.01 -20.50 -16.88
CA PRO A 113 -41.68 -19.17 -17.36
C PRO A 113 -41.32 -18.28 -16.18
N GLN A 114 -40.30 -17.47 -16.34
CA GLN A 114 -39.90 -16.43 -15.41
C GLN A 114 -39.92 -15.10 -16.13
N PRO A 115 -40.18 -13.97 -15.49
CA PRO A 115 -39.91 -12.67 -16.10
C PRO A 115 -38.47 -12.61 -16.56
N ALA A 116 -38.23 -12.03 -17.72
CA ALA A 116 -36.88 -11.78 -18.18
C ALA A 116 -36.17 -10.81 -17.21
N GLY A 117 -34.93 -11.12 -16.90
CA GLY A 117 -34.08 -10.20 -16.16
C GLY A 117 -33.71 -8.97 -17.02
N ILE A 118 -33.04 -8.01 -16.42
CA ILE A 118 -32.62 -6.79 -17.12
C ILE A 118 -31.37 -6.97 -17.97
N GLY A 119 -30.70 -8.13 -17.89
CA GLY A 119 -29.40 -8.33 -18.51
C GLY A 119 -29.41 -8.15 -20.04
N THR A 120 -30.37 -8.80 -20.71
CA THR A 120 -30.56 -8.61 -22.17
C THR A 120 -30.86 -7.15 -22.51
N PHE A 121 -31.70 -6.49 -21.68
CA PHE A 121 -31.96 -5.06 -21.87
C PHE A 121 -30.66 -4.23 -21.78
N VAL A 122 -29.83 -4.47 -20.78
CA VAL A 122 -28.57 -3.72 -20.58
C VAL A 122 -27.59 -3.98 -21.72
N HIS A 123 -27.48 -5.22 -22.18
CA HIS A 123 -26.64 -5.60 -23.32
C HIS A 123 -27.10 -4.87 -24.60
N GLU A 124 -28.35 -5.04 -24.99
CA GLU A 124 -28.89 -4.43 -26.20
C GLU A 124 -28.87 -2.90 -26.13
N PHE A 125 -29.08 -2.32 -24.96
CA PHE A 125 -28.95 -0.88 -24.79
C PHE A 125 -27.49 -0.42 -24.82
N GLY A 126 -26.55 -1.29 -24.50
CA GLY A 126 -25.12 -1.07 -24.72
C GLY A 126 -24.80 -0.77 -26.17
N HIS A 127 -25.44 -1.48 -27.12
CA HIS A 127 -25.33 -1.19 -28.56
C HIS A 127 -25.90 0.18 -28.92
N VAL A 128 -26.99 0.58 -28.30
CA VAL A 128 -27.55 1.94 -28.48
C VAL A 128 -26.57 3.01 -28.05
N LEU A 129 -25.81 2.75 -27.00
CA LEU A 129 -24.78 3.65 -26.51
C LEU A 129 -23.49 3.62 -27.35
N GLY A 130 -23.38 2.68 -28.30
CA GLY A 130 -22.25 2.58 -29.22
C GLY A 130 -21.23 1.48 -28.90
N LEU A 131 -21.53 0.58 -27.96
CA LEU A 131 -20.67 -0.57 -27.66
C LEU A 131 -20.90 -1.69 -28.70
N ALA A 132 -19.82 -2.40 -29.02
CA ALA A 132 -19.84 -3.60 -29.86
C ALA A 132 -19.99 -4.86 -29.01
N ASP A 133 -20.36 -5.98 -29.67
CA ASP A 133 -20.25 -7.30 -29.06
C ASP A 133 -18.79 -7.70 -28.84
N HIS A 134 -18.52 -8.27 -27.66
CA HIS A 134 -17.20 -8.77 -27.31
C HIS A 134 -17.09 -10.30 -27.41
N TYR A 135 -18.15 -10.99 -27.82
CA TYR A 135 -18.14 -12.40 -28.18
C TYR A 135 -17.95 -12.63 -29.69
N ASP A 136 -17.71 -13.87 -30.06
CA ASP A 136 -17.67 -14.26 -31.47
C ASP A 136 -19.11 -14.36 -32.04
N ILE A 137 -19.55 -13.34 -32.76
CA ILE A 137 -20.90 -13.26 -33.32
C ILE A 137 -21.18 -14.35 -34.36
N TYR A 138 -20.16 -15.05 -34.87
CA TYR A 138 -20.31 -16.18 -35.78
C TYR A 138 -20.24 -17.54 -35.06
N TYR A 139 -20.03 -17.55 -33.75
CA TYR A 139 -19.99 -18.74 -32.88
C TYR A 139 -19.01 -19.84 -33.34
N GLY A 140 -17.93 -19.51 -34.01
CA GLY A 140 -17.10 -20.52 -34.60
C GLY A 140 -15.59 -20.31 -34.55
N MET A 141 -15.13 -19.11 -34.36
CA MET A 141 -13.73 -18.76 -34.56
C MET A 141 -12.99 -18.41 -33.27
N ALA A 142 -13.61 -17.66 -32.36
CA ALA A 142 -13.05 -17.38 -31.06
C ALA A 142 -13.67 -18.32 -30.02
N THR A 143 -12.84 -19.10 -29.35
CA THR A 143 -13.31 -20.12 -28.41
C THR A 143 -13.42 -19.65 -26.97
N PHE A 144 -12.76 -18.55 -26.64
CA PHE A 144 -12.72 -18.05 -25.27
C PHE A 144 -12.66 -16.50 -25.26
N THR A 145 -13.76 -15.90 -24.93
CA THR A 145 -13.97 -14.45 -24.85
C THR A 145 -14.10 -14.01 -23.40
N PRO A 146 -14.18 -12.72 -23.04
CA PRO A 146 -14.32 -12.24 -21.66
C PRO A 146 -15.46 -12.90 -20.85
N GLY A 147 -16.51 -13.33 -21.52
CA GLY A 147 -17.57 -14.17 -20.94
C GLY A 147 -18.35 -13.49 -19.83
N SER A 148 -18.48 -14.17 -18.70
CA SER A 148 -19.28 -13.71 -17.57
C SER A 148 -18.68 -12.53 -16.77
N PHE A 149 -17.57 -11.96 -17.22
CA PHE A 149 -17.05 -10.69 -16.70
C PHE A 149 -17.52 -9.47 -17.50
N ASP A 150 -18.06 -9.68 -18.70
CA ASP A 150 -18.34 -8.65 -19.69
C ASP A 150 -19.80 -8.66 -20.11
N THR A 151 -20.48 -7.53 -19.96
CA THR A 151 -21.90 -7.40 -20.28
C THR A 151 -22.13 -7.38 -21.81
N MET A 152 -21.17 -6.91 -22.59
CA MET A 152 -21.22 -7.04 -24.05
C MET A 152 -20.80 -8.43 -24.55
N ASP A 153 -20.59 -9.37 -23.64
CA ASP A 153 -20.48 -10.81 -23.88
C ASP A 153 -21.54 -11.54 -23.03
N ARG A 154 -21.19 -12.50 -22.20
CA ARG A 154 -22.13 -13.40 -21.50
C ARG A 154 -22.54 -12.91 -20.12
N ALA A 155 -21.95 -11.85 -19.57
CA ALA A 155 -22.30 -11.38 -18.24
C ALA A 155 -23.72 -10.79 -18.18
N SER A 156 -24.34 -10.49 -19.33
CA SER A 156 -25.77 -10.19 -19.43
C SER A 156 -26.66 -11.31 -18.89
N TYR A 157 -26.19 -12.56 -18.92
CA TYR A 157 -26.91 -13.74 -18.42
C TYR A 157 -26.61 -14.09 -16.96
N ASN A 158 -25.74 -13.36 -16.28
CA ASN A 158 -25.43 -13.63 -14.88
C ASN A 158 -26.69 -13.60 -14.02
N ASN A 159 -26.78 -14.53 -13.06
CA ASN A 159 -27.98 -14.74 -12.23
C ASN A 159 -29.28 -14.86 -13.05
N ASN A 160 -29.23 -15.61 -14.14
CA ASN A 160 -30.35 -15.74 -15.09
C ASN A 160 -30.83 -14.40 -15.66
N GLY A 161 -29.89 -13.48 -15.93
CA GLY A 161 -30.16 -12.16 -16.47
C GLY A 161 -30.66 -11.12 -15.45
N ASN A 162 -30.83 -11.50 -14.17
CA ASN A 162 -31.31 -10.57 -13.15
C ASN A 162 -30.22 -9.62 -12.63
N THR A 163 -28.97 -10.04 -12.71
CA THR A 163 -27.83 -9.27 -12.21
C THR A 163 -26.68 -9.31 -13.24
N PRO A 164 -26.84 -8.61 -14.38
CA PRO A 164 -25.74 -8.48 -15.33
C PRO A 164 -24.54 -7.84 -14.64
N ALA A 165 -23.33 -8.13 -15.09
CA ALA A 165 -22.17 -7.45 -14.56
C ALA A 165 -22.23 -5.95 -14.88
N ALA A 166 -21.60 -5.14 -14.05
CA ALA A 166 -21.41 -3.74 -14.37
C ALA A 166 -20.50 -3.60 -15.61
N PHE A 167 -20.69 -2.56 -16.40
CA PHE A 167 -19.79 -2.27 -17.50
C PHE A 167 -18.35 -2.18 -17.04
N SER A 168 -17.45 -2.79 -17.80
CA SER A 168 -16.00 -2.78 -17.58
C SER A 168 -15.42 -1.37 -17.66
N ALA A 169 -14.19 -1.20 -17.20
CA ALA A 169 -13.46 0.06 -17.34
C ALA A 169 -13.26 0.45 -18.82
N TYR A 170 -13.10 -0.55 -19.70
CA TYR A 170 -13.04 -0.33 -21.14
C TYR A 170 -14.34 0.28 -21.66
N GLU A 171 -15.47 -0.36 -21.39
CA GLU A 171 -16.79 0.10 -21.83
C GLU A 171 -17.11 1.49 -21.28
N ARG A 172 -16.85 1.72 -19.98
CA ARG A 172 -17.05 3.04 -19.36
C ARG A 172 -16.18 4.12 -19.98
N ALA A 173 -14.95 3.79 -20.37
CA ALA A 173 -14.06 4.73 -21.04
C ALA A 173 -14.55 5.06 -22.44
N CYS A 174 -15.02 4.06 -23.20
CA CYS A 174 -15.64 4.26 -24.52
C CYS A 174 -16.88 5.17 -24.44
N LEU A 175 -17.66 5.05 -23.38
CA LEU A 175 -18.86 5.86 -23.13
C LEU A 175 -18.55 7.26 -22.54
N GLY A 176 -17.29 7.57 -22.27
CA GLY A 176 -16.90 8.81 -21.63
C GLY A 176 -17.30 8.92 -20.15
N TRP A 177 -17.58 7.79 -19.49
CA TRP A 177 -17.97 7.73 -18.09
C TRP A 177 -16.78 7.54 -17.15
N LEU A 178 -15.62 7.19 -17.68
CA LEU A 178 -14.38 6.95 -16.96
C LEU A 178 -13.19 7.51 -17.70
N ASP A 179 -12.38 8.32 -17.02
CA ASP A 179 -11.06 8.72 -17.48
C ASP A 179 -10.00 7.73 -16.97
N LEU A 180 -9.37 7.02 -17.90
CA LEU A 180 -8.32 6.07 -17.56
C LEU A 180 -7.04 6.79 -17.12
N THR A 181 -6.46 6.33 -16.01
CA THR A 181 -5.17 6.85 -15.52
C THR A 181 -4.03 6.09 -16.20
N VAL A 182 -3.21 6.81 -16.97
CA VAL A 182 -2.07 6.21 -17.68
C VAL A 182 -0.96 5.87 -16.70
N LEU A 183 -0.52 4.62 -16.70
CA LEU A 183 0.69 4.16 -16.01
C LEU A 183 1.86 4.11 -16.99
N ASN A 184 2.93 4.81 -16.64
CA ASN A 184 4.16 4.84 -17.41
C ASN A 184 5.27 4.11 -16.65
N SER A 185 6.22 3.51 -17.39
CA SER A 185 7.42 2.91 -16.81
C SER A 185 8.22 3.95 -16.02
N GLY A 186 8.72 3.58 -14.85
CA GLY A 186 9.59 4.41 -14.02
C GLY A 186 8.91 5.17 -12.89
N VAL A 187 7.67 4.88 -12.57
CA VAL A 187 6.99 5.48 -11.41
C VAL A 187 7.13 4.56 -10.21
N ASP A 188 7.96 4.96 -9.24
CA ASP A 188 8.23 4.28 -7.96
C ASP A 188 7.03 4.30 -6.99
N THR A 189 5.81 4.27 -7.47
CA THR A 189 4.64 4.40 -6.62
C THR A 189 3.82 3.13 -6.61
N LEU A 190 3.36 2.78 -5.41
CA LEU A 190 2.29 1.82 -5.24
C LEU A 190 1.05 2.33 -5.95
N ASN A 191 0.57 1.57 -6.91
CA ASN A 191 -0.67 1.87 -7.57
C ASN A 191 -1.80 1.19 -6.80
N VAL A 192 -2.71 2.01 -6.29
CA VAL A 192 -3.86 1.56 -5.50
C VAL A 192 -5.08 1.55 -6.40
N LEU A 193 -5.66 0.37 -6.58
CA LEU A 193 -6.81 0.15 -7.43
C LEU A 193 -7.99 -0.32 -6.59
N PRO A 194 -8.84 0.61 -6.13
CA PRO A 194 -10.09 0.28 -5.44
C PRO A 194 -11.08 -0.38 -6.39
N ASP A 195 -12.14 -0.97 -5.84
CA ASP A 195 -13.24 -1.51 -6.63
C ASP A 195 -13.75 -0.48 -7.66
N LEU A 196 -13.89 -0.92 -8.90
CA LEU A 196 -14.34 -0.09 -10.02
C LEU A 196 -15.72 0.52 -9.75
N ASN A 197 -16.64 -0.24 -9.17
CA ASN A 197 -18.00 0.24 -8.93
C ASN A 197 -18.09 1.28 -7.82
N ASP A 198 -17.17 1.25 -6.86
CA ASP A 198 -17.15 2.25 -5.77
C ASP A 198 -16.39 3.50 -6.16
N SER A 199 -15.33 3.36 -6.95
CA SER A 199 -14.34 4.42 -7.17
C SER A 199 -14.38 5.02 -8.57
N ASN A 200 -14.93 4.28 -9.55
CA ASN A 200 -14.82 4.59 -10.96
C ASN A 200 -13.37 4.89 -11.38
N LYS A 201 -12.43 4.04 -10.96
CA LYS A 201 -10.99 4.20 -11.19
C LYS A 201 -10.41 2.96 -11.86
N ALA A 202 -9.67 3.17 -12.93
CA ALA A 202 -8.91 2.13 -13.63
C ALA A 202 -7.61 2.70 -14.19
N TYR A 203 -6.67 1.81 -14.48
CA TYR A 203 -5.39 2.16 -15.06
C TYR A 203 -5.27 1.66 -16.49
N VAL A 204 -4.51 2.37 -17.31
CA VAL A 204 -4.16 1.96 -18.67
C VAL A 204 -2.65 2.00 -18.88
N VAL A 205 -2.12 0.98 -19.55
CA VAL A 205 -0.73 0.89 -20.02
C VAL A 205 -0.77 0.80 -21.54
N PRO A 206 -0.41 1.87 -22.26
CA PRO A 206 -0.25 1.82 -23.71
C PRO A 206 0.89 0.89 -24.10
N VAL A 207 0.74 0.14 -25.18
CA VAL A 207 1.83 -0.71 -25.69
C VAL A 207 2.99 0.13 -26.23
N GLY A 208 2.70 1.33 -26.67
CA GLY A 208 3.70 2.28 -27.16
C GLY A 208 4.21 1.98 -28.57
N GLY A 209 4.99 2.89 -29.12
CA GLY A 209 5.53 2.77 -30.46
C GLY A 209 4.59 3.31 -31.54
N THR A 210 4.39 2.56 -32.62
CA THR A 210 3.56 2.98 -33.76
C THR A 210 2.11 2.53 -33.65
N ASN A 211 1.76 1.73 -32.65
CA ASN A 211 0.40 1.25 -32.40
C ASN A 211 -0.12 1.85 -31.09
N ASP A 212 -0.74 3.03 -31.19
CA ASP A 212 -1.37 3.70 -30.06
C ASP A 212 -2.76 3.10 -29.73
N GLU A 213 -3.23 2.12 -30.53
CA GLU A 213 -4.52 1.46 -30.38
C GLU A 213 -4.43 0.18 -29.56
N GLU A 214 -3.21 -0.33 -29.28
CA GLU A 214 -2.96 -1.49 -28.42
C GLU A 214 -2.60 -1.06 -27.01
N TYR A 215 -3.33 -1.55 -26.01
CA TYR A 215 -3.12 -1.19 -24.61
C TYR A 215 -3.68 -2.23 -23.66
N PHE A 216 -3.25 -2.14 -22.40
CA PHE A 216 -3.78 -2.94 -21.30
C PHE A 216 -4.57 -2.05 -20.34
N ILE A 217 -5.73 -2.53 -19.88
CA ILE A 217 -6.51 -1.87 -18.83
C ILE A 217 -6.52 -2.77 -17.60
N MET A 218 -6.32 -2.16 -16.42
CA MET A 218 -6.43 -2.81 -15.11
C MET A 218 -7.60 -2.21 -14.36
N GLU A 219 -8.54 -3.05 -13.98
CA GLU A 219 -9.68 -2.71 -13.14
C GLU A 219 -9.78 -3.69 -11.97
N ASN A 220 -10.29 -3.25 -10.86
CA ASN A 220 -10.58 -4.13 -9.72
C ASN A 220 -12.08 -4.39 -9.65
N ARG A 221 -12.46 -5.65 -9.69
CA ARG A 221 -13.86 -6.10 -9.59
C ARG A 221 -14.05 -6.93 -8.33
N GLN A 222 -15.07 -6.59 -7.58
CA GLN A 222 -15.42 -7.29 -6.36
C GLN A 222 -16.82 -7.89 -6.50
N GLN A 223 -17.04 -9.11 -5.94
CA GLN A 223 -18.33 -9.80 -6.03
C GLN A 223 -19.37 -9.14 -5.13
N LYS A 224 -19.83 -7.94 -5.50
CA LYS A 224 -20.85 -7.16 -4.80
C LYS A 224 -21.67 -6.29 -5.78
N GLY A 225 -22.88 -5.95 -5.39
CA GLY A 225 -23.76 -5.14 -6.24
C GLY A 225 -24.04 -5.82 -7.57
N TRP A 226 -23.85 -5.10 -8.69
CA TRP A 226 -24.02 -5.67 -10.02
C TRP A 226 -23.00 -6.75 -10.37
N ASP A 227 -21.85 -6.76 -9.70
CA ASP A 227 -20.80 -7.76 -9.89
C ASP A 227 -20.91 -8.95 -8.91
N GLU A 228 -21.99 -9.07 -8.14
CA GLU A 228 -22.15 -10.17 -7.17
C GLU A 228 -21.99 -11.56 -7.81
N PHE A 229 -22.35 -11.71 -9.08
CA PHE A 229 -22.36 -12.99 -9.79
C PHE A 229 -21.28 -13.12 -10.87
N ILE A 230 -20.26 -12.27 -10.89
CA ILE A 230 -19.08 -12.51 -11.73
C ILE A 230 -18.31 -13.73 -11.21
N PRO A 231 -17.56 -14.45 -12.06
CA PRO A 231 -16.94 -15.73 -11.68
C PRO A 231 -15.93 -15.64 -10.56
N GLY A 232 -15.22 -14.52 -10.42
CA GLY A 232 -14.18 -14.31 -9.42
C GLY A 232 -14.01 -12.83 -9.12
N HIS A 233 -13.16 -12.51 -8.15
CA HIS A 233 -12.87 -11.14 -7.74
C HIS A 233 -11.37 -10.85 -7.76
N GLY A 234 -11.00 -9.58 -7.84
CA GLY A 234 -9.65 -9.09 -7.92
C GLY A 234 -9.42 -8.17 -9.11
N MET A 235 -8.18 -8.00 -9.50
CA MET A 235 -7.83 -7.21 -10.67
C MET A 235 -8.08 -8.01 -11.95
N LEU A 236 -8.93 -7.52 -12.82
CA LEU A 236 -9.01 -7.95 -14.20
C LEU A 236 -8.00 -7.16 -15.03
N LEU A 237 -7.27 -7.88 -15.86
CA LEU A 237 -6.30 -7.33 -16.79
C LEU A 237 -6.83 -7.54 -18.20
N TRP A 238 -7.25 -6.47 -18.84
CA TRP A 238 -7.74 -6.46 -20.21
C TRP A 238 -6.62 -6.18 -21.18
N HIS A 239 -6.58 -6.90 -22.29
CA HIS A 239 -5.73 -6.61 -23.44
C HIS A 239 -6.61 -6.17 -24.59
N ILE A 240 -6.44 -4.93 -25.02
CA ILE A 240 -7.21 -4.32 -26.09
C ILE A 240 -6.29 -4.06 -27.28
N ASP A 241 -6.72 -4.46 -28.47
CA ASP A 241 -6.10 -4.12 -29.76
C ASP A 241 -7.19 -3.56 -30.67
N PHE A 242 -7.44 -2.26 -30.52
CA PHE A 242 -8.54 -1.56 -31.18
C PHE A 242 -8.30 -1.44 -32.69
N ASP A 243 -9.32 -1.76 -33.47
CA ASP A 243 -9.38 -1.52 -34.93
C ASP A 243 -10.75 -0.97 -35.29
N ALA A 244 -10.82 0.28 -35.67
CA ALA A 244 -12.08 0.98 -35.93
C ALA A 244 -13.01 0.24 -36.91
N LYS A 245 -12.46 -0.41 -37.95
CA LYS A 245 -13.26 -1.13 -38.97
C LYS A 245 -13.88 -2.40 -38.40
N THR A 246 -13.17 -3.05 -37.49
CA THR A 246 -13.65 -4.27 -36.82
C THR A 246 -14.78 -3.91 -35.87
N TRP A 247 -14.62 -2.80 -35.12
CA TRP A 247 -15.69 -2.28 -34.25
C TRP A 247 -16.93 -1.80 -35.03
N GLU A 248 -16.73 -1.05 -36.12
CA GLU A 248 -17.81 -0.59 -37.01
C GLU A 248 -18.65 -1.75 -37.56
N LYS A 249 -18.03 -2.91 -37.77
CA LYS A 249 -18.72 -4.11 -38.27
C LYS A 249 -19.26 -5.02 -37.18
N ASN A 250 -19.04 -4.70 -35.94
CA ASN A 250 -19.33 -5.57 -34.79
C ASN A 250 -18.61 -6.94 -34.86
N GLU A 251 -17.39 -6.97 -35.40
CA GLU A 251 -16.59 -8.18 -35.64
C GLU A 251 -15.38 -8.29 -34.69
N VAL A 252 -15.51 -7.79 -33.48
CA VAL A 252 -14.38 -7.56 -32.54
C VAL A 252 -13.59 -8.84 -32.25
N ASN A 253 -14.26 -9.94 -31.93
CA ASN A 253 -13.63 -11.19 -31.49
C ASN A 253 -13.94 -12.41 -32.39
N ILE A 254 -14.14 -12.19 -33.68
CA ILE A 254 -14.41 -13.28 -34.61
C ILE A 254 -13.17 -14.10 -35.01
N THR A 255 -11.97 -13.66 -34.63
CA THR A 255 -10.71 -14.32 -34.97
C THR A 255 -10.06 -14.91 -33.71
N GLY A 256 -10.19 -16.21 -33.47
CA GLY A 256 -9.71 -16.89 -32.26
C GLY A 256 -8.19 -16.85 -32.04
N SER A 257 -7.40 -16.62 -33.11
CA SER A 257 -5.96 -16.43 -33.00
C SER A 257 -5.54 -14.99 -32.68
N HIS A 258 -6.45 -14.04 -32.75
CA HIS A 258 -6.22 -12.64 -32.44
C HIS A 258 -7.53 -12.01 -31.94
N GLN A 259 -7.82 -12.22 -30.67
CA GLN A 259 -8.93 -11.56 -30.01
C GLN A 259 -8.53 -10.12 -29.69
N ARG A 260 -9.41 -9.18 -30.03
CA ARG A 260 -9.12 -7.75 -29.91
C ARG A 260 -9.53 -7.16 -28.56
N ILE A 261 -10.42 -7.84 -27.86
CA ILE A 261 -10.73 -7.62 -26.45
C ILE A 261 -10.59 -8.96 -25.73
N ASP A 262 -9.64 -9.05 -24.82
CA ASP A 262 -9.35 -10.28 -24.11
C ASP A 262 -9.02 -9.99 -22.65
N ILE A 263 -9.26 -10.96 -21.78
CA ILE A 263 -8.78 -10.95 -20.42
C ILE A 263 -7.47 -11.75 -20.38
N VAL A 264 -6.42 -11.18 -19.81
CA VAL A 264 -5.19 -11.91 -19.53
C VAL A 264 -5.39 -12.66 -18.22
N GLU A 265 -5.63 -13.97 -18.32
CA GLU A 265 -6.00 -14.81 -17.18
C GLU A 265 -4.82 -15.04 -16.24
N ALA A 266 -5.03 -14.81 -14.92
CA ALA A 266 -3.99 -15.02 -13.92
C ALA A 266 -3.55 -16.50 -13.83
N ASP A 267 -4.47 -17.44 -14.00
CA ASP A 267 -4.17 -18.88 -13.97
C ASP A 267 -3.71 -19.46 -15.32
N ASN A 268 -3.65 -18.63 -16.35
CA ASN A 268 -3.27 -18.98 -17.72
C ASN A 268 -4.10 -20.15 -18.30
N LYS A 269 -5.40 -20.21 -17.95
CA LYS A 269 -6.33 -21.23 -18.42
C LYS A 269 -7.55 -20.62 -19.08
N ARG A 270 -7.77 -20.93 -20.30
CA ARG A 270 -8.83 -20.38 -21.13
C ARG A 270 -10.01 -21.35 -21.25
N THR A 271 -10.76 -21.51 -20.15
CA THR A 271 -11.98 -22.32 -20.10
C THR A 271 -13.02 -21.72 -19.15
N ASP A 272 -14.31 -21.86 -19.48
CA ASP A 272 -15.37 -21.32 -18.62
C ASP A 272 -15.36 -21.85 -17.18
N ASN A 273 -14.87 -23.09 -16.97
CA ASN A 273 -14.79 -23.70 -15.64
C ASN A 273 -13.65 -23.13 -14.77
N THR A 274 -12.73 -22.37 -15.34
CA THR A 274 -11.56 -21.83 -14.62
C THR A 274 -11.63 -20.31 -14.40
N ARG A 275 -12.69 -19.66 -14.88
CA ARG A 275 -12.84 -18.19 -14.81
C ARG A 275 -12.70 -17.59 -13.41
N THR A 276 -12.92 -18.37 -12.36
CA THR A 276 -12.65 -17.92 -10.97
C THR A 276 -11.17 -17.65 -10.71
N GLY A 277 -10.30 -18.18 -11.56
CA GLY A 277 -8.85 -18.01 -11.50
C GLY A 277 -8.29 -16.90 -12.39
N ASP A 278 -9.14 -16.25 -13.21
CA ASP A 278 -8.70 -15.21 -14.15
C ASP A 278 -8.28 -13.90 -13.46
N PRO A 279 -8.95 -13.42 -12.39
CA PRO A 279 -8.54 -12.20 -11.71
C PRO A 279 -7.22 -12.36 -10.93
N TYR A 280 -6.44 -11.29 -10.82
CA TYR A 280 -5.21 -11.20 -10.02
C TYR A 280 -5.48 -10.57 -8.64
N PRO A 281 -4.80 -11.02 -7.56
CA PRO A 281 -4.12 -12.30 -7.45
C PRO A 281 -5.10 -13.47 -7.41
N GLY A 282 -6.37 -13.19 -7.14
CA GLY A 282 -7.52 -14.08 -7.14
C GLY A 282 -7.28 -15.42 -6.43
N THR A 283 -8.08 -16.41 -6.82
CA THR A 283 -7.94 -17.77 -6.29
C THR A 283 -6.64 -18.44 -6.71
N SER A 284 -6.04 -17.99 -7.82
CA SER A 284 -4.78 -18.51 -8.37
C SER A 284 -3.56 -17.99 -7.60
N LYS A 285 -3.71 -16.94 -6.79
CA LYS A 285 -2.65 -16.29 -5.99
C LYS A 285 -1.46 -15.86 -6.84
N VAL A 286 -1.71 -15.43 -8.06
CA VAL A 286 -0.69 -14.93 -8.98
C VAL A 286 -0.43 -13.47 -8.71
N THR A 287 0.78 -13.15 -8.26
CA THR A 287 1.18 -11.81 -7.82
C THR A 287 2.05 -11.06 -8.82
N GLN A 288 2.31 -11.66 -9.99
CA GLN A 288 3.14 -11.09 -11.05
C GLN A 288 2.54 -11.40 -12.41
N CYS A 289 2.71 -10.47 -13.35
CA CYS A 289 2.28 -10.66 -14.74
C CYS A 289 3.16 -9.83 -15.70
N ASP A 290 3.55 -10.42 -16.82
CA ASP A 290 4.20 -9.68 -17.91
C ASP A 290 3.14 -9.25 -18.93
N LEU A 291 3.03 -7.94 -19.14
CA LEU A 291 2.24 -7.40 -20.25
C LEU A 291 3.02 -7.61 -21.55
N THR A 292 2.45 -8.40 -22.45
CA THR A 292 3.10 -8.76 -23.71
C THR A 292 2.18 -8.38 -24.87
N SER A 293 2.67 -7.55 -25.80
CA SER A 293 1.93 -7.13 -26.97
C SER A 293 1.61 -8.31 -27.89
N TRP A 294 0.63 -8.14 -28.77
CA TRP A 294 0.32 -9.13 -29.81
C TRP A 294 1.50 -9.44 -30.74
N SER A 295 2.41 -8.49 -30.91
CA SER A 295 3.67 -8.73 -31.63
C SER A 295 4.70 -9.56 -30.84
N GLY A 296 4.43 -9.90 -29.58
CA GLY A 296 5.31 -10.69 -28.71
C GLY A 296 6.35 -9.89 -27.94
N GLY A 297 6.31 -8.55 -28.02
CA GLY A 297 7.21 -7.68 -27.25
C GLY A 297 6.74 -7.49 -25.81
N LYS A 298 7.65 -7.60 -24.85
CA LYS A 298 7.34 -7.26 -23.46
C LYS A 298 7.15 -5.74 -23.33
N VAL A 299 6.02 -5.33 -22.79
CA VAL A 299 5.65 -3.92 -22.59
C VAL A 299 6.04 -3.48 -21.19
N MET A 300 5.63 -4.26 -20.18
CA MET A 300 5.82 -3.96 -18.77
C MET A 300 5.65 -5.23 -17.96
N SER A 301 6.15 -5.27 -16.74
CA SER A 301 5.72 -6.25 -15.72
C SER A 301 4.84 -5.57 -14.71
N LEU A 302 3.88 -6.30 -14.20
CA LEU A 302 3.15 -5.98 -12.98
C LEU A 302 3.68 -6.90 -11.88
N ASP A 303 4.05 -6.35 -10.75
CA ASP A 303 4.63 -7.08 -9.62
C ASP A 303 3.90 -6.74 -8.33
N ASP A 304 4.09 -7.60 -7.32
CA ASP A 304 3.52 -7.42 -5.99
C ASP A 304 2.01 -7.12 -6.01
N ILE A 305 1.29 -7.81 -6.89
CA ILE A 305 -0.17 -7.69 -6.96
C ILE A 305 -0.74 -8.32 -5.69
N GLU A 306 -1.31 -7.50 -4.83
CA GLU A 306 -1.89 -7.90 -3.55
C GLU A 306 -3.33 -7.40 -3.45
N GLU A 307 -4.22 -8.24 -2.90
CA GLU A 307 -5.56 -7.83 -2.53
C GLU A 307 -5.66 -7.76 -1.01
N LYS A 308 -6.11 -6.61 -0.52
CA LYS A 308 -6.38 -6.39 0.89
C LYS A 308 -7.65 -5.57 1.06
N ASP A 309 -8.59 -6.11 1.80
CA ASP A 309 -9.89 -5.47 2.07
C ASP A 309 -10.65 -5.03 0.80
N GLY A 310 -10.54 -5.84 -0.27
CA GLY A 310 -11.14 -5.55 -1.57
C GLY A 310 -10.42 -4.47 -2.38
N ILE A 311 -9.24 -4.05 -1.96
CA ILE A 311 -8.40 -3.09 -2.68
C ILE A 311 -7.20 -3.83 -3.25
N ILE A 312 -6.92 -3.62 -4.53
CA ILE A 312 -5.73 -4.12 -5.19
C ILE A 312 -4.60 -3.10 -5.06
N ASN A 313 -3.45 -3.59 -4.65
CA ASN A 313 -2.19 -2.86 -4.70
C ASN A 313 -1.27 -3.56 -5.69
N LEU A 314 -0.60 -2.80 -6.54
CA LEU A 314 0.34 -3.34 -7.51
C LEU A 314 1.49 -2.38 -7.76
N MET A 315 2.61 -2.94 -8.20
CA MET A 315 3.77 -2.18 -8.65
C MET A 315 4.02 -2.42 -10.13
N LEU A 316 4.56 -1.40 -10.80
CA LEU A 316 5.05 -1.56 -12.16
C LEU A 316 6.43 -2.21 -12.08
N GLY A 317 6.58 -3.38 -12.68
CA GLY A 317 7.82 -4.14 -12.70
C GLY A 317 8.62 -3.97 -13.97
N GLY A 318 9.90 -4.32 -13.88
CA GLY A 318 10.70 -4.66 -15.04
C GLY A 318 11.63 -3.62 -15.63
N LEU A 319 11.88 -2.48 -15.00
CA LEU A 319 13.01 -1.60 -15.36
C LEU A 319 13.42 -0.78 -14.14
N ASP A 320 14.50 -1.21 -13.46
CA ASP A 320 15.21 -0.43 -12.44
C ASP A 320 14.32 0.24 -11.35
N LEU A 321 13.24 -0.43 -10.93
CA LEU A 321 12.45 0.05 -9.82
C LEU A 321 13.31 0.04 -8.55
N LYS A 322 13.48 1.21 -7.99
CA LYS A 322 14.30 1.45 -6.83
C LYS A 322 13.46 2.17 -5.80
N LEU A 323 13.44 1.66 -4.58
CA LEU A 323 12.80 2.38 -3.49
C LEU A 323 13.59 3.65 -3.18
N ASN A 324 12.91 4.66 -2.66
CA ASN A 324 13.59 5.85 -2.15
C ASN A 324 14.53 5.47 -1.01
N THR A 325 15.73 6.06 -0.99
CA THR A 325 16.66 5.88 0.12
C THR A 325 16.04 6.45 1.39
N PRO A 326 16.04 5.69 2.52
CA PRO A 326 15.47 6.19 3.77
C PRO A 326 16.13 7.49 4.21
N GLU A 327 15.35 8.48 4.62
CA GLU A 327 15.85 9.67 5.28
C GLU A 327 16.12 9.35 6.75
N VAL A 328 17.38 9.31 7.13
CA VAL A 328 17.81 8.90 8.47
C VAL A 328 18.21 10.11 9.30
N LYS A 329 17.81 10.10 10.55
CA LYS A 329 18.20 11.06 11.57
C LYS A 329 19.00 10.35 12.67
N VAL A 330 20.23 10.79 12.90
CA VAL A 330 21.06 10.37 14.02
C VAL A 330 21.02 11.46 15.07
N ALA A 331 20.67 11.13 16.30
CA ALA A 331 20.52 12.06 17.41
C ALA A 331 21.07 11.45 18.72
N GLU A 332 21.22 12.28 19.73
CA GLU A 332 21.58 11.86 21.08
C GLU A 332 22.77 10.90 21.15
N VAL A 333 23.86 11.24 20.44
CA VAL A 333 25.08 10.43 20.53
C VAL A 333 25.70 10.59 21.90
N LYS A 334 25.79 9.48 22.64
CA LYS A 334 26.37 9.39 24.00
C LYS A 334 27.61 8.48 23.99
N ASP A 335 28.15 8.24 25.14
CA ASP A 335 29.32 7.38 25.34
C ASP A 335 29.07 5.89 25.05
N SER A 336 27.84 5.42 25.21
CA SER A 336 27.48 4.02 25.06
C SER A 336 26.19 3.79 24.25
N SER A 337 25.62 4.86 23.70
CA SER A 337 24.35 4.78 22.97
C SER A 337 24.21 5.90 21.94
N VAL A 338 23.29 5.68 20.98
CA VAL A 338 22.84 6.66 20.01
C VAL A 338 21.35 6.45 19.75
N VAL A 339 20.63 7.47 19.40
CA VAL A 339 19.25 7.36 18.91
C VAL A 339 19.26 7.55 17.41
N VAL A 340 18.68 6.60 16.68
CA VAL A 340 18.49 6.68 15.25
C VAL A 340 17.01 6.66 14.92
N GLY A 341 16.62 7.34 13.85
CA GLY A 341 15.25 7.32 13.36
C GLY A 341 15.23 7.49 11.85
N TRP A 342 14.19 6.99 11.22
CA TRP A 342 13.94 7.19 9.80
C TRP A 342 12.46 7.33 9.50
N ALA A 343 12.17 8.09 8.45
CA ALA A 343 10.81 8.24 7.95
C ALA A 343 10.38 6.99 7.18
N ASP A 344 9.08 6.83 7.07
CA ASP A 344 8.52 5.77 6.23
C ASP A 344 8.87 6.00 4.76
N VAL A 345 9.32 4.94 4.11
CA VAL A 345 9.56 4.91 2.67
C VAL A 345 8.31 4.29 2.03
N PRO A 346 7.60 5.04 1.17
CA PRO A 346 6.41 4.51 0.53
C PRO A 346 6.67 3.14 -0.07
N VAL A 347 5.77 2.22 0.19
CA VAL A 347 5.76 0.83 -0.27
C VAL A 347 6.87 -0.10 0.23
N ALA A 348 7.80 0.36 1.08
CA ALA A 348 8.73 -0.54 1.74
C ALA A 348 7.98 -1.53 2.64
N LYS A 349 8.36 -2.79 2.61
CA LYS A 349 7.83 -3.83 3.51
C LYS A 349 8.72 -4.04 4.74
N ARG A 350 9.97 -3.61 4.66
CA ARG A 350 10.94 -3.76 5.74
C ARG A 350 12.13 -2.83 5.55
N TYR A 351 12.86 -2.66 6.62
CA TYR A 351 14.12 -1.92 6.66
C TYR A 351 15.22 -2.84 7.19
N VAL A 352 16.38 -2.82 6.57
CA VAL A 352 17.54 -3.63 6.98
C VAL A 352 18.61 -2.69 7.50
N LEU A 353 18.89 -2.80 8.80
CA LEU A 353 19.87 -2.00 9.53
C LEU A 353 21.13 -2.82 9.80
N ASN A 354 22.30 -2.25 9.51
CA ASN A 354 23.60 -2.77 9.98
C ASN A 354 24.35 -1.68 10.73
N ILE A 355 25.08 -2.07 11.75
CA ILE A 355 26.00 -1.20 12.48
C ILE A 355 27.33 -1.93 12.67
N CYS A 356 28.42 -1.30 12.31
CA CYS A 356 29.76 -1.81 12.55
C CYS A 356 30.64 -0.77 13.24
N SER A 357 31.54 -1.20 14.12
CA SER A 357 32.62 -0.36 14.63
C SER A 357 33.70 -0.21 13.55
N VAL A 358 34.33 0.95 13.52
CA VAL A 358 35.42 1.27 12.58
C VAL A 358 36.66 1.61 13.39
N VAL A 359 37.62 0.69 13.44
CA VAL A 359 38.89 0.86 14.16
C VAL A 359 40.03 0.62 13.18
N ASP A 360 40.92 1.59 13.06
CA ASP A 360 42.07 1.54 12.10
C ASP A 360 41.65 1.17 10.67
N GLY A 361 40.48 1.65 10.25
CA GLY A 361 39.92 1.38 8.92
C GLY A 361 39.32 -0.03 8.76
N LYS A 362 39.34 -0.85 9.79
CA LYS A 362 38.68 -2.17 9.80
C LYS A 362 37.27 -2.05 10.37
N LYS A 363 36.33 -2.71 9.71
CA LYS A 363 34.93 -2.77 10.13
C LYS A 363 34.66 -4.08 10.83
N GLU A 364 34.07 -4.00 12.03
CA GLU A 364 33.58 -5.15 12.78
C GLU A 364 32.10 -4.97 13.05
N VAL A 365 31.28 -5.90 12.55
CA VAL A 365 29.81 -5.83 12.65
C VAL A 365 29.38 -6.09 14.09
N LEU A 366 28.46 -5.28 14.60
CA LEU A 366 27.82 -5.54 15.88
C LEU A 366 26.78 -6.66 15.71
N PRO A 367 26.91 -7.80 16.43
CA PRO A 367 26.03 -8.96 16.21
C PRO A 367 24.52 -8.68 16.37
N LEU A 368 24.15 -7.73 17.22
CA LEU A 368 22.75 -7.33 17.45
C LEU A 368 22.15 -6.55 16.26
N TYR A 369 23.01 -5.98 15.42
CA TYR A 369 22.64 -5.14 14.28
C TYR A 369 23.26 -5.64 12.97
N ASP A 370 23.47 -6.96 12.88
CA ASP A 370 23.85 -7.61 11.63
C ASP A 370 22.58 -7.98 10.85
N ASN A 371 22.33 -7.27 9.75
CA ASN A 371 21.13 -7.40 8.93
C ASN A 371 19.83 -7.39 9.77
N LYS A 372 19.77 -6.51 10.76
CA LYS A 372 18.61 -6.38 11.63
C LYS A 372 17.42 -5.85 10.84
N VAL A 373 16.34 -6.63 10.83
CA VAL A 373 15.11 -6.30 10.08
C VAL A 373 14.09 -5.61 10.97
N TYR A 374 13.52 -4.53 10.47
CA TYR A 374 12.37 -3.82 11.02
C TYR A 374 11.25 -3.79 9.98
N THR A 375 10.03 -4.11 10.36
CA THR A 375 8.86 -4.13 9.46
C THR A 375 8.17 -2.77 9.35
N GLU A 376 8.58 -1.82 10.17
CA GLU A 376 8.03 -0.46 10.22
C GLU A 376 9.14 0.57 10.34
N ALA A 377 8.89 1.79 9.93
CA ALA A 377 9.79 2.92 10.16
C ALA A 377 9.93 3.19 11.66
N GLN A 378 11.12 3.59 12.06
CA GLN A 378 11.44 3.88 13.46
C GLN A 378 11.69 5.38 13.61
N SER A 379 10.81 6.09 14.28
CA SER A 379 11.00 7.53 14.54
C SER A 379 12.08 7.81 15.59
N SER A 380 12.32 6.86 16.51
CA SER A 380 13.28 6.97 17.59
C SER A 380 13.65 5.57 18.09
N LEU A 381 14.75 5.03 17.57
CA LEU A 381 15.30 3.73 17.95
C LEU A 381 16.56 3.93 18.76
N PRO A 382 16.59 3.57 20.06
CA PRO A 382 17.82 3.57 20.84
C PRO A 382 18.72 2.41 20.43
N ILE A 383 19.97 2.70 20.16
CA ILE A 383 21.05 1.75 19.92
C ILE A 383 21.96 1.80 21.14
N GLU A 384 22.07 0.71 21.85
CA GLU A 384 22.80 0.62 23.12
C GLU A 384 23.99 -0.36 23.03
N GLY A 385 24.86 -0.36 24.07
CA GLY A 385 25.98 -1.27 24.15
C GLY A 385 27.18 -0.86 23.28
N LEU A 386 27.24 0.39 22.87
CA LEU A 386 28.37 0.96 22.14
C LEU A 386 29.58 1.21 23.06
N LYS A 387 30.77 1.21 22.48
CA LYS A 387 32.01 1.58 23.19
C LYS A 387 32.21 3.10 23.11
N PRO A 388 32.71 3.73 24.18
CA PRO A 388 33.07 5.16 24.16
C PRO A 388 34.14 5.48 23.13
N GLU A 389 34.20 6.73 22.68
CA GLU A 389 35.20 7.27 21.76
C GLU A 389 35.48 6.37 20.56
N THR A 390 34.42 5.68 20.11
CA THR A 390 34.50 4.72 19.01
C THR A 390 33.69 5.20 17.83
N THR A 391 34.26 5.17 16.64
CA THR A 391 33.54 5.47 15.41
C THR A 391 32.75 4.25 14.96
N TYR A 392 31.50 4.47 14.63
CA TYR A 392 30.61 3.48 14.06
C TYR A 392 30.16 3.92 12.68
N GLU A 393 29.94 2.95 11.81
CA GLU A 393 29.26 3.14 10.54
C GLU A 393 27.93 2.39 10.60
N MET A 394 26.87 3.12 10.33
CA MET A 394 25.52 2.60 10.19
C MET A 394 25.13 2.57 8.72
N THR A 395 24.50 1.50 8.29
CA THR A 395 23.84 1.41 6.99
C THR A 395 22.39 1.04 7.16
N LEU A 396 21.51 1.66 6.37
CA LEU A 396 20.08 1.37 6.33
C LEU A 396 19.60 1.27 4.89
N LYS A 397 18.78 0.27 4.62
CA LYS A 397 18.18 0.01 3.32
C LYS A 397 16.68 -0.27 3.49
N ALA A 398 15.83 0.39 2.70
CA ALA A 398 14.45 -0.01 2.54
C ALA A 398 14.37 -1.17 1.55
N ASP A 399 13.49 -2.15 1.81
CA ASP A 399 13.41 -3.38 1.03
C ASP A 399 11.96 -3.86 0.91
N ARG A 400 11.62 -4.38 -0.27
CA ARG A 400 10.32 -4.98 -0.59
C ARG A 400 10.46 -6.40 -1.19
N GLY A 401 11.58 -7.02 -1.06
CA GLY A 401 11.87 -8.31 -1.67
C GLY A 401 12.59 -8.15 -3.00
N SER A 402 11.87 -8.04 -4.11
CA SER A 402 12.47 -7.86 -5.45
C SER A 402 13.10 -6.47 -5.63
N TYR A 403 12.65 -5.48 -4.88
CA TYR A 403 13.09 -4.09 -4.97
C TYR A 403 13.69 -3.61 -3.66
N SER A 404 14.73 -2.80 -3.77
CA SER A 404 15.32 -2.16 -2.59
C SER A 404 15.81 -0.75 -2.93
N SER A 405 15.98 0.06 -1.90
CA SER A 405 16.63 1.37 -2.03
C SER A 405 18.14 1.23 -2.22
N ASP A 406 18.79 2.33 -2.56
CA ASP A 406 20.21 2.49 -2.26
C ASP A 406 20.43 2.34 -0.76
N VAL A 407 21.64 1.94 -0.40
CA VAL A 407 22.06 1.84 0.99
C VAL A 407 22.40 3.24 1.49
N TYR A 408 21.64 3.73 2.46
CA TYR A 408 22.04 4.89 3.23
C TYR A 408 23.22 4.53 4.11
N THR A 409 24.22 5.38 4.18
CA THR A 409 25.43 5.16 5.02
C THR A 409 25.74 6.43 5.78
N GLN A 410 25.94 6.30 7.10
CA GLN A 410 26.35 7.39 7.96
C GLN A 410 27.31 6.90 9.03
N GLN A 411 28.35 7.69 9.30
CA GLN A 411 29.25 7.48 10.42
C GLN A 411 28.90 8.43 11.57
N PHE A 412 29.08 7.94 12.77
CA PHE A 412 29.01 8.73 14.00
C PHE A 412 30.08 8.23 14.99
N THR A 413 30.52 9.10 15.90
CA THR A 413 31.50 8.73 16.92
C THR A 413 30.87 8.95 18.29
N THR A 414 30.87 7.93 19.12
CA THR A 414 30.40 8.03 20.51
C THR A 414 31.27 8.99 21.30
N THR A 415 30.67 9.67 22.25
CA THR A 415 31.39 10.59 23.12
C THR A 415 32.32 9.85 24.10
N ALA A 416 33.25 10.57 24.66
CA ALA A 416 33.97 10.09 25.82
C ALA A 416 32.99 9.84 26.98
N ILE A 417 33.35 8.95 27.89
CA ILE A 417 32.57 8.76 29.09
C ILE A 417 32.52 10.10 29.84
N PRO A 418 31.30 10.61 30.14
CA PRO A 418 31.17 11.88 30.82
C PRO A 418 31.95 11.88 32.15
N PHE A 419 32.60 12.99 32.45
CA PHE A 419 33.33 13.16 33.72
C PHE A 419 32.43 12.84 34.92
N SER A 420 31.15 13.15 34.89
CA SER A 420 30.16 12.81 35.90
C SER A 420 30.01 11.30 36.19
N LYS A 421 30.39 10.42 35.25
CA LYS A 421 30.41 8.96 35.48
C LYS A 421 31.62 8.50 36.33
N TYR A 422 32.66 9.32 36.40
CA TYR A 422 33.87 9.02 37.17
C TYR A 422 34.00 9.86 38.43
N TYR A 423 33.21 10.94 38.54
CA TYR A 423 33.28 11.89 39.61
C TYR A 423 31.91 12.13 40.21
N VAL A 424 31.88 12.21 41.52
CA VAL A 424 30.66 12.58 42.23
C VAL A 424 30.26 14.00 41.86
N THR A 425 28.99 14.20 41.56
CA THR A 425 28.41 15.51 41.23
C THR A 425 27.55 16.04 42.38
N ASP A 426 27.12 17.28 42.30
CA ASP A 426 26.23 17.94 43.26
C ASP A 426 26.78 17.92 44.70
N VAL A 427 28.08 18.02 44.82
CA VAL A 427 28.69 18.11 46.15
C VAL A 427 28.34 19.46 46.77
N LYS A 428 27.69 19.40 47.92
CA LYS A 428 27.25 20.55 48.67
C LYS A 428 27.76 20.44 50.09
N THR A 429 28.13 21.58 50.67
CA THR A 429 28.37 21.68 52.09
C THR A 429 27.30 22.54 52.75
N THR A 430 26.78 22.08 53.85
CA THR A 430 25.78 22.78 54.62
C THR A 430 26.21 22.81 56.10
N ALA A 431 25.59 23.62 56.92
CA ALA A 431 25.87 23.76 58.34
C ALA A 431 27.37 24.01 58.62
N VAL A 432 27.96 24.91 57.82
CA VAL A 432 29.38 25.30 58.01
C VAL A 432 29.48 26.26 59.17
N ASP A 433 30.25 25.90 60.21
CA ASP A 433 30.55 26.73 61.32
C ASP A 433 32.05 26.60 61.74
N GLU A 434 32.43 27.23 62.81
CA GLU A 434 33.83 27.17 63.28
C GLU A 434 34.26 25.77 63.74
N THR A 435 33.30 24.86 63.92
CA THR A 435 33.50 23.54 64.51
C THR A 435 33.27 22.41 63.51
N GLY A 436 32.64 22.66 62.37
CA GLY A 436 32.38 21.62 61.40
C GLY A 436 31.52 22.03 60.19
N PHE A 437 31.24 21.06 59.34
CA PHE A 437 30.33 21.20 58.20
C PHE A 437 29.72 19.83 57.86
N THR A 438 28.61 19.86 57.14
CA THR A 438 28.01 18.67 56.52
C THR A 438 28.29 18.70 55.03
N ALA A 439 28.88 17.63 54.50
CA ALA A 439 29.02 17.43 53.05
C ALA A 439 28.02 16.41 52.57
N SER A 440 27.37 16.72 51.46
CA SER A 440 26.46 15.81 50.76
C SER A 440 26.78 15.80 49.28
N TRP A 441 26.48 14.71 48.60
CA TRP A 441 26.68 14.57 47.16
C TRP A 441 25.65 13.60 46.60
N THR A 442 25.45 13.65 45.29
CA THR A 442 24.67 12.63 44.58
C THR A 442 25.57 11.41 44.37
N GLY A 443 25.10 10.26 44.82
CA GLY A 443 25.79 8.98 44.63
C GLY A 443 25.83 8.59 43.15
N MET A 444 26.81 7.79 42.79
CA MET A 444 26.95 7.22 41.45
C MET A 444 26.38 5.80 41.47
N ASP A 445 25.49 5.50 40.51
CA ASP A 445 24.81 4.19 40.43
C ASP A 445 25.75 2.98 40.26
N THR A 446 26.99 3.22 39.82
CA THR A 446 27.99 2.18 39.56
C THR A 446 29.09 2.12 40.62
N VAL A 447 28.92 2.80 41.74
CA VAL A 447 29.94 2.93 42.79
C VAL A 447 29.41 2.37 44.09
N ASP A 448 30.08 1.35 44.61
CA ASP A 448 29.72 0.76 45.90
C ASP A 448 30.36 1.50 47.07
N ASP A 449 31.55 2.10 46.87
CA ASP A 449 32.38 2.68 47.93
C ASP A 449 32.83 4.11 47.58
N TYR A 450 32.88 4.97 48.58
CA TYR A 450 33.42 6.33 48.50
C TYR A 450 34.53 6.51 49.49
N VAL A 451 35.67 7.07 49.04
CA VAL A 451 36.78 7.42 49.87
C VAL A 451 36.78 8.94 50.09
N VAL A 452 36.68 9.35 51.32
CA VAL A 452 36.68 10.78 51.71
C VAL A 452 38.02 11.13 52.30
N THR A 453 38.72 12.10 51.68
CA THR A 453 39.98 12.62 52.22
C THR A 453 39.82 14.09 52.56
N LEU A 454 40.10 14.47 53.76
CA LEU A 454 40.05 15.84 54.23
C LEU A 454 41.45 16.44 54.21
N HIS A 455 41.65 17.53 53.49
CA HIS A 455 42.91 18.26 53.45
C HIS A 455 42.74 19.65 54.06
N LYS A 456 43.66 20.00 54.97
CA LYS A 456 43.79 21.36 55.48
C LYS A 456 44.65 22.16 54.49
N LEU A 457 44.11 23.26 53.99
CA LEU A 457 44.93 24.22 53.24
C LEU A 457 45.58 25.20 54.22
N VAL A 458 46.90 25.20 54.24
CA VAL A 458 47.67 26.15 55.02
C VAL A 458 48.31 27.16 54.09
N TYR A 459 48.00 28.44 54.33
CA TYR A 459 48.54 29.51 53.47
C TYR A 459 49.99 29.83 53.74
N ALA A 460 50.73 29.87 52.73
CA ALA A 460 51.92 30.60 52.26
C ALA A 460 53.22 30.66 53.07
N SER A 461 53.28 30.40 54.36
CA SER A 461 54.61 30.43 55.02
C SER A 461 54.87 29.25 55.95
N GLU A 462 53.87 28.44 56.24
CA GLU A 462 54.01 27.27 57.08
C GLU A 462 53.19 26.10 56.59
N ALA A 463 53.56 25.55 55.41
CA ALA A 463 52.86 24.40 54.86
C ALA A 463 53.23 23.12 55.58
N THR A 464 52.55 22.79 56.68
CA THR A 464 52.48 21.45 57.20
C THR A 464 51.18 20.82 56.74
N GLN A 465 51.24 19.92 55.74
CA GLN A 465 50.16 19.07 55.37
C GLN A 465 49.87 18.09 56.54
N LYS A 466 48.76 18.30 57.21
CA LYS A 466 48.24 17.29 58.13
C LYS A 466 47.15 16.55 57.48
N GLY A 467 47.43 15.42 56.85
CA GLY A 467 46.44 14.43 56.47
C GLY A 467 45.98 13.69 57.75
N TYR A 468 44.66 13.48 57.85
CA TYR A 468 44.16 12.46 58.77
C TYR A 468 44.29 11.12 58.06
N ASP A 469 45.29 10.37 58.44
CA ASP A 469 45.46 8.99 58.04
C ASP A 469 44.52 8.16 58.93
N PHE A 470 43.50 7.57 58.33
CA PHE A 470 42.62 6.67 59.05
C PHE A 470 43.26 5.32 59.32
N GLY A 471 44.56 5.18 59.13
CA GLY A 471 45.40 4.10 59.56
C GLY A 471 44.78 2.70 59.57
N ASN A 472 45.46 1.71 60.10
CA ASN A 472 44.95 0.34 60.12
C ASN A 472 43.88 0.06 61.21
N GLU A 473 43.40 1.06 61.94
CA GLU A 473 42.50 0.84 63.09
C GLU A 473 41.35 1.86 63.11
N LEU A 474 40.12 1.38 63.06
CA LEU A 474 38.89 2.17 63.29
C LEU A 474 38.86 2.76 64.72
N GLU A 475 39.67 2.23 65.66
CA GLU A 475 39.81 2.69 67.05
C GLU A 475 40.47 4.07 67.16
N GLY A 476 41.11 4.54 66.10
CA GLY A 476 41.76 5.85 66.05
C GLY A 476 40.94 6.97 65.48
N MET A 477 39.68 6.73 65.12
CA MET A 477 38.81 7.76 64.56
C MET A 477 38.63 8.86 65.64
N PRO A 478 38.96 10.12 65.33
CA PRO A 478 38.76 11.19 66.26
C PRO A 478 37.31 11.23 66.74
N SER A 479 37.07 11.35 68.01
CA SER A 479 35.74 11.49 68.65
C SER A 479 34.94 12.69 68.15
N LEU A 480 35.42 13.36 67.13
CA LEU A 480 34.93 14.55 66.46
C LEU A 480 34.11 14.28 65.15
N TRP A 481 34.02 13.02 64.78
CA TRP A 481 33.35 12.69 63.52
C TRP A 481 32.04 11.92 63.76
N GLU A 482 30.96 12.39 63.10
CA GLU A 482 29.67 11.74 63.13
C GLU A 482 29.35 11.20 61.75
N THR A 483 28.71 10.04 61.66
CA THR A 483 28.28 9.43 60.40
C THR A 483 26.90 8.80 60.54
N ASN A 484 26.15 8.72 59.48
CA ASN A 484 24.85 8.06 59.44
C ASN A 484 24.91 6.59 58.99
N GLY A 485 26.08 6.02 58.84
CA GLY A 485 26.29 4.64 58.42
C GLY A 485 27.39 3.93 59.18
N ASN A 486 27.56 2.65 58.87
CA ASN A 486 28.66 1.85 59.45
C ASN A 486 29.94 2.13 58.67
N LEU A 487 30.97 2.49 59.38
CA LEU A 487 32.31 2.65 58.85
C LEU A 487 33.03 1.31 58.88
N SER A 488 33.74 0.97 57.83
CA SER A 488 34.60 -0.19 57.73
C SER A 488 35.88 0.15 56.97
N MET A 489 36.98 -0.47 57.31
CA MET A 489 38.22 -0.35 56.54
C MET A 489 38.16 -1.29 55.33
N THR A 490 38.77 -0.89 54.28
CA THR A 490 38.83 -1.69 53.02
C THR A 490 40.26 -1.70 52.48
N SER A 491 40.60 -2.76 51.82
CA SER A 491 41.86 -2.87 51.08
C SER A 491 41.78 -2.23 49.68
N TYR A 492 40.64 -1.64 49.34
CA TYR A 492 40.43 -0.97 48.04
C TYR A 492 40.57 0.53 48.22
N GLY A 493 41.38 1.16 47.38
CA GLY A 493 41.62 2.59 47.38
C GLY A 493 42.99 2.91 46.78
N GLU A 494 43.31 4.19 46.69
CA GLU A 494 44.60 4.62 46.14
C GLU A 494 45.71 4.44 47.17
N GLU A 495 45.39 4.72 48.43
CA GLU A 495 46.22 4.40 49.60
C GLU A 495 45.45 3.45 50.52
N VAL A 496 46.01 2.32 50.81
CA VAL A 496 45.40 1.26 51.64
C VAL A 496 45.99 1.28 53.03
N PRO A 497 45.14 1.23 54.04
CA PRO A 497 43.70 1.01 54.12
C PRO A 497 42.88 2.30 53.92
N CYS A 498 41.67 2.17 53.27
CA CYS A 498 40.72 3.26 53.03
C CYS A 498 39.43 3.06 53.83
N LEU A 499 38.75 4.16 54.10
CA LEU A 499 37.46 4.13 54.77
C LEU A 499 36.38 3.75 53.73
N ARG A 500 35.55 2.76 54.05
CA ARG A 500 34.45 2.31 53.22
C ARG A 500 33.14 2.94 53.66
N LEU A 501 32.43 3.58 52.72
CA LEU A 501 31.09 4.13 52.92
C LEU A 501 30.10 3.22 52.19
N ASN A 502 29.15 2.65 52.91
CA ASN A 502 28.32 1.54 52.39
C ASN A 502 26.85 1.87 52.17
N LYS A 503 26.53 3.13 51.96
CA LYS A 503 25.15 3.59 51.64
C LYS A 503 25.16 4.73 50.66
N MET A 504 24.08 4.85 49.86
CA MET A 504 23.73 6.11 49.19
C MET A 504 23.28 7.13 50.26
N ASP A 505 23.46 8.42 50.00
CA ASP A 505 23.19 9.53 50.94
C ASP A 505 23.96 9.44 52.27
N PHE A 506 25.17 8.99 52.15
CA PHE A 506 26.05 8.91 53.31
C PHE A 506 26.63 10.29 53.64
N TYR A 507 26.66 10.66 54.90
CA TYR A 507 27.40 11.83 55.37
C TYR A 507 28.46 11.47 56.36
N LEU A 508 29.56 12.24 56.31
CA LEU A 508 30.58 12.26 57.30
C LEU A 508 30.66 13.68 57.85
N LYS A 509 30.38 13.85 59.11
CA LYS A 509 30.37 15.16 59.77
C LYS A 509 31.53 15.23 60.80
N MET A 510 32.30 16.28 60.66
CA MET A 510 33.36 16.57 61.64
C MET A 510 32.78 17.45 62.75
N ALA A 511 32.90 17.00 63.98
CA ALA A 511 32.29 17.64 65.16
C ALA A 511 32.98 18.95 65.59
N SER A 512 34.27 19.12 65.36
CA SER A 512 34.97 20.39 65.50
C SER A 512 36.27 20.44 64.68
N ALA A 513 36.47 21.51 63.93
CA ALA A 513 37.77 21.82 63.36
C ALA A 513 38.34 23.03 64.12
N LYS A 514 39.45 22.87 64.81
CA LYS A 514 40.15 24.00 65.41
C LYS A 514 40.81 24.94 64.41
N GLU A 515 40.82 24.54 63.15
CA GLU A 515 41.44 25.25 62.05
C GLU A 515 40.47 25.29 60.86
N ARG A 516 40.51 26.33 60.04
CA ARG A 516 39.65 26.45 58.89
C ARG A 516 39.98 25.41 57.81
N ILE A 517 38.97 24.66 57.40
CA ILE A 517 39.06 23.69 56.31
C ILE A 517 38.88 24.44 55.00
N SER A 518 39.84 24.36 54.11
CA SER A 518 39.82 25.03 52.81
C SER A 518 39.52 24.10 51.66
N SER A 519 39.67 22.79 51.81
CA SER A 519 39.20 21.83 50.81
C SER A 519 38.91 20.45 51.40
N VAL A 520 38.00 19.73 50.77
CA VAL A 520 37.70 18.32 51.08
C VAL A 520 37.79 17.56 49.77
N LYS A 521 38.63 16.56 49.70
CA LYS A 521 38.81 15.73 48.52
C LYS A 521 38.25 14.33 48.75
N PHE A 522 37.36 13.91 47.90
CA PHE A 522 36.74 12.61 47.96
C PHE A 522 37.20 11.73 46.80
N PHE A 523 37.51 10.50 47.05
CA PHE A 523 37.81 9.50 46.04
C PHE A 523 36.70 8.45 46.10
N ALA A 524 36.07 8.17 44.99
CA ALA A 524 35.08 7.14 44.86
C ALA A 524 35.59 6.04 43.93
N LYS A 525 35.39 4.78 44.30
CA LYS A 525 35.79 3.63 43.50
C LYS A 525 34.66 2.62 43.44
N SER A 526 34.34 2.17 42.20
CA SER A 526 33.41 1.08 41.96
C SER A 526 34.01 -0.27 42.34
N SER A 527 33.19 -1.20 42.79
CA SER A 527 33.57 -2.61 43.00
C SER A 527 34.03 -3.29 41.69
N SER A 528 33.71 -2.72 40.54
CA SER A 528 34.09 -3.20 39.22
C SER A 528 35.43 -2.68 38.69
N SER A 529 36.31 -2.13 39.54
CA SER A 529 37.65 -1.65 39.21
C SER A 529 37.79 -0.24 38.60
N THR A 530 36.71 0.51 38.43
CA THR A 530 36.78 1.89 37.91
C THR A 530 37.00 2.87 39.05
N LYS A 531 38.08 3.64 39.01
CA LYS A 531 38.34 4.69 39.99
C LYS A 531 37.58 5.96 39.61
N ALA A 532 36.85 6.52 40.56
CA ALA A 532 36.25 7.85 40.42
C ALA A 532 36.82 8.75 41.50
N THR A 533 37.24 9.95 41.15
CA THR A 533 37.80 10.91 42.10
C THR A 533 36.89 12.13 42.19
N LEU A 534 36.44 12.45 43.38
CA LEU A 534 35.74 13.68 43.68
C LEU A 534 36.70 14.62 44.42
N ALA A 535 36.88 15.84 43.94
CA ALA A 535 37.58 16.89 44.66
C ALA A 535 36.58 18.01 44.99
N VAL A 536 36.46 18.33 46.26
CA VAL A 536 35.71 19.49 46.75
C VAL A 536 36.72 20.46 47.34
N GLU A 537 36.82 21.65 46.76
CA GLU A 537 37.70 22.70 47.19
C GLU A 537 36.87 23.84 47.83
N ALA A 538 37.18 24.15 49.09
CA ALA A 538 36.53 25.24 49.80
C ALA A 538 37.48 26.44 49.91
N TYR A 539 37.05 27.59 49.46
CA TYR A 539 37.87 28.81 49.49
C TYR A 539 37.48 29.69 50.68
N GLN A 540 38.49 30.44 51.21
CA GLN A 540 38.41 31.12 52.50
C GLN A 540 37.44 32.34 52.54
N ASN A 541 36.80 32.74 51.48
CA ASN A 541 35.97 33.96 51.40
C ASN A 541 34.47 33.70 51.38
N GLY A 542 34.00 32.56 51.85
CA GLY A 542 32.58 32.30 52.03
C GLY A 542 31.83 31.93 50.74
N GLU A 543 32.48 31.83 49.61
CA GLU A 543 31.92 31.30 48.35
C GLU A 543 32.52 29.90 48.09
N TRP A 544 31.62 28.94 47.85
CA TRP A 544 31.93 27.51 47.58
C TRP A 544 31.92 27.25 46.11
#